data_079722fbda5450d078c049ed4531a919
#
_entry.id   079722fbda5450d078c049ed4531a919
#
_cell.length_a   1.000
_cell.length_b   1.000
_cell.length_c   1.000
_cell.angle_alpha   90.00
_cell.angle_beta   90.00
_cell.angle_gamma   90.00
#
_symmetry.space_group_name_H-M   'P 1'
#
loop_
_entity.id
_entity.type
_entity.pdbx_description
1 polymer ?
#
loop_
_entity_poly.entity_id
_entity_poly.type
_entity_poly.pdbx_seq_one_letter_code
_entity_poly.pdbx_strand_id
1 'polypeptide(L)'
;TNVVFQTAKGVSAGQVIGIQSFSDDLLLEDIDPSQFNQLLPQGEFKLIVGDKLAQKLGLAVGDKVRLMITENSQYTPFGRVPMQRLFTVSELYYDYGEASGYEVFANLADIGRLMRIQPGEAQGYRLFLDDPFQITELPTYFKESHITDWRVQKGEFFQAVRMEKNMMGLLISLIIVVAISNIVTSLSLMVVDKQGEIAILQTQGVTKSQVRSIFIYQGLLVGLVGTLIGAVLGVLITLNLGAILSAVNPNGVFLPTSIEPVQVIIVIAFSLLLSLLSTIYPAYRAAKVEPAAALRYE
;
A
#
# COMPACT_ATOMS: atom_id res chain seq x y z
N THR A 1 -25.62 7.58 -1.95
CA THR A 1 -25.61 8.92 -2.55
C THR A 1 -24.91 9.93 -1.64
N ASN A 2 -24.36 10.99 -2.22
CA ASN A 2 -23.71 12.07 -1.46
C ASN A 2 -24.77 12.95 -0.79
N VAL A 3 -24.52 13.27 0.48
CA VAL A 3 -25.43 14.05 1.32
C VAL A 3 -24.67 15.08 2.15
N VAL A 4 -25.39 16.09 2.57
CA VAL A 4 -24.94 17.03 3.58
C VAL A 4 -25.74 16.78 4.86
N PHE A 5 -25.04 16.50 5.95
CA PHE A 5 -25.60 16.35 7.28
C PHE A 5 -25.65 17.72 7.96
N GLN A 6 -26.81 18.13 8.40
CA GLN A 6 -26.99 19.37 9.15
C GLN A 6 -27.58 19.06 10.54
N THR A 7 -26.89 19.56 11.55
CA THR A 7 -27.31 19.50 12.95
C THR A 7 -27.34 20.90 13.55
N ALA A 8 -27.80 21.03 14.78
CA ALA A 8 -27.73 22.31 15.51
C ALA A 8 -26.27 22.75 15.79
N LYS A 9 -25.33 21.81 15.81
CA LYS A 9 -23.92 22.07 16.15
C LYS A 9 -23.03 22.28 14.93
N GLY A 10 -23.46 21.87 13.74
CA GLY A 10 -22.64 22.01 12.55
C GLY A 10 -23.19 21.31 11.31
N VAL A 11 -22.39 21.40 10.25
CA VAL A 11 -22.66 20.79 8.95
C VAL A 11 -21.46 19.96 8.53
N SER A 12 -21.72 18.78 7.97
CA SER A 12 -20.66 17.91 7.38
C SER A 12 -21.17 17.30 6.08
N ALA A 13 -20.30 17.19 5.09
CA ALA A 13 -20.54 16.38 3.91
C ALA A 13 -20.24 14.91 4.21
N GLY A 14 -20.96 14.02 3.53
CA GLY A 14 -20.73 12.59 3.61
C GLY A 14 -21.60 11.82 2.62
N GLN A 15 -21.71 10.52 2.86
CA GLN A 15 -22.45 9.61 2.01
C GLN A 15 -23.48 8.83 2.82
N VAL A 16 -24.70 8.70 2.29
CA VAL A 16 -25.71 7.81 2.85
C VAL A 16 -25.84 6.57 1.96
N ILE A 17 -25.81 5.41 2.58
CA ILE A 17 -25.96 4.09 1.95
C ILE A 17 -27.28 3.50 2.41
N GLY A 18 -28.16 3.19 1.44
CA GLY A 18 -29.40 2.48 1.70
C GLY A 18 -29.16 0.99 1.66
N ILE A 19 -29.50 0.28 2.73
CA ILE A 19 -29.31 -1.16 2.89
C ILE A 19 -30.65 -1.86 3.20
N GLN A 20 -30.72 -3.16 2.91
CA GLN A 20 -31.86 -4.02 3.24
C GLN A 20 -31.56 -4.99 4.38
N SER A 21 -30.28 -5.28 4.62
CA SER A 21 -29.79 -6.12 5.71
C SER A 21 -28.43 -5.59 6.20
N PHE A 22 -28.05 -5.88 7.44
CA PHE A 22 -26.72 -5.59 7.95
C PHE A 22 -25.64 -6.45 7.29
N SER A 23 -25.99 -7.63 6.79
CA SER A 23 -25.09 -8.47 5.99
C SER A 23 -24.74 -7.89 4.62
N ASP A 24 -25.40 -6.80 4.22
CA ASP A 24 -25.13 -6.14 2.93
C ASP A 24 -23.85 -5.27 2.97
N ASP A 25 -23.28 -5.03 4.16
CA ASP A 25 -22.07 -4.21 4.30
C ASP A 25 -21.14 -4.70 5.42
N LEU A 26 -19.85 -4.85 5.10
CA LEU A 26 -18.83 -5.33 6.04
C LEU A 26 -18.62 -4.41 7.26
N LEU A 27 -18.91 -3.12 7.15
CA LEU A 27 -18.81 -2.17 8.27
C LEU A 27 -19.85 -2.41 9.36
N LEU A 28 -20.88 -3.23 9.10
CA LEU A 28 -21.98 -3.52 10.02
C LEU A 28 -21.98 -4.98 10.49
N GLU A 29 -20.92 -5.74 10.24
CA GLU A 29 -20.81 -7.16 10.64
C GLU A 29 -20.95 -7.37 12.16
N ASP A 30 -20.53 -6.40 12.97
CA ASP A 30 -20.62 -6.45 14.42
C ASP A 30 -22.05 -6.27 14.95
N ILE A 31 -23.01 -5.85 14.09
CA ILE A 31 -24.40 -5.62 14.46
C ILE A 31 -25.23 -6.87 14.11
N ASP A 32 -25.93 -7.41 15.09
CA ASP A 32 -26.78 -8.58 14.89
C ASP A 32 -27.81 -8.34 13.77
N PRO A 33 -27.81 -9.14 12.68
CA PRO A 33 -28.74 -8.98 11.57
C PRO A 33 -30.23 -9.04 11.99
N SER A 34 -30.56 -9.72 13.08
CA SER A 34 -31.95 -9.80 13.60
C SER A 34 -32.50 -8.44 14.08
N GLN A 35 -31.59 -7.50 14.42
CA GLN A 35 -31.98 -6.17 14.92
C GLN A 35 -32.25 -5.16 13.79
N PHE A 36 -32.12 -5.54 12.51
CA PHE A 36 -32.32 -4.64 11.38
C PHE A 36 -33.65 -3.90 11.44
N ASN A 37 -34.75 -4.61 11.62
CA ASN A 37 -36.08 -4.01 11.67
C ASN A 37 -36.34 -3.16 12.92
N GLN A 38 -35.54 -3.31 13.97
CA GLN A 38 -35.60 -2.48 15.17
C GLN A 38 -34.78 -1.20 15.01
N LEU A 39 -33.58 -1.30 14.46
CA LEU A 39 -32.68 -0.17 14.29
C LEU A 39 -32.97 0.67 13.05
N LEU A 40 -33.37 0.03 11.94
CA LEU A 40 -33.68 0.68 10.67
C LEU A 40 -35.07 0.25 10.13
N PRO A 41 -36.17 0.44 10.88
CA PRO A 41 -37.51 0.12 10.39
C PRO A 41 -37.89 1.00 9.21
N GLN A 42 -38.56 0.41 8.23
CA GLN A 42 -39.00 1.13 7.04
C GLN A 42 -40.07 2.20 7.41
N GLY A 43 -39.85 3.43 6.97
CA GLY A 43 -40.78 4.56 7.13
C GLY A 43 -40.50 5.44 8.33
N GLU A 44 -39.65 5.05 9.25
CA GLU A 44 -39.32 5.85 10.45
C GLU A 44 -38.13 6.80 10.25
N PHE A 45 -37.43 6.71 9.11
CA PHE A 45 -36.27 7.57 8.77
C PHE A 45 -35.21 7.56 9.85
N LYS A 46 -34.72 6.37 10.18
CA LYS A 46 -33.61 6.17 11.13
C LYS A 46 -32.28 6.02 10.43
N LEU A 47 -31.20 6.32 11.13
CA LEU A 47 -29.82 6.24 10.67
C LEU A 47 -28.93 5.51 11.65
N ILE A 48 -27.99 4.74 11.12
CA ILE A 48 -26.80 4.29 11.83
C ILE A 48 -25.65 5.19 11.38
N VAL A 49 -24.95 5.82 12.32
CA VAL A 49 -23.94 6.86 12.08
C VAL A 49 -22.59 6.37 12.56
N GLY A 50 -21.51 6.65 11.81
CA GLY A 50 -20.16 6.34 12.28
C GLY A 50 -19.74 7.20 13.47
N ASP A 51 -18.99 6.61 14.39
CA ASP A 51 -18.53 7.22 15.63
C ASP A 51 -17.80 8.55 15.42
N LYS A 52 -16.91 8.62 14.41
CA LYS A 52 -16.14 9.84 14.08
C LYS A 52 -17.03 10.97 13.58
N LEU A 53 -18.05 10.63 12.74
CA LEU A 53 -19.02 11.62 12.26
C LEU A 53 -19.92 12.10 13.40
N ALA A 54 -20.34 11.18 14.27
CA ALA A 54 -21.13 11.49 15.45
C ALA A 54 -20.38 12.44 16.40
N GLN A 55 -19.11 12.18 16.68
CA GLN A 55 -18.26 13.08 17.47
C GLN A 55 -18.12 14.47 16.83
N LYS A 56 -17.86 14.51 15.52
CA LYS A 56 -17.70 15.77 14.76
C LYS A 56 -18.95 16.64 14.79
N LEU A 57 -20.13 16.02 14.68
CA LEU A 57 -21.43 16.72 14.66
C LEU A 57 -22.08 16.79 16.04
N GLY A 58 -21.48 16.17 17.07
CA GLY A 58 -21.99 16.09 18.43
C GLY A 58 -23.33 15.38 18.52
N LEU A 59 -23.46 14.26 17.79
CA LEU A 59 -24.66 13.43 17.74
C LEU A 59 -24.58 12.29 18.76
N ALA A 60 -25.72 11.99 19.36
CA ALA A 60 -25.94 10.80 20.19
C ALA A 60 -27.14 10.00 19.66
N VAL A 61 -27.26 8.77 20.10
CA VAL A 61 -28.43 7.93 19.79
C VAL A 61 -29.71 8.65 20.25
N GLY A 62 -30.71 8.75 19.38
CA GLY A 62 -31.96 9.48 19.57
C GLY A 62 -31.95 10.93 19.03
N ASP A 63 -30.78 11.48 18.69
CA ASP A 63 -30.70 12.82 18.11
C ASP A 63 -31.22 12.87 16.67
N LYS A 64 -31.66 14.05 16.27
CA LYS A 64 -32.16 14.30 14.92
C LYS A 64 -31.13 15.01 14.06
N VAL A 65 -30.93 14.49 12.85
CA VAL A 65 -30.05 15.05 11.85
C VAL A 65 -30.80 15.25 10.54
N ARG A 66 -30.60 16.39 9.91
CA ARG A 66 -31.19 16.68 8.61
C ARG A 66 -30.24 16.23 7.50
N LEU A 67 -30.71 15.34 6.64
CA LEU A 67 -30.02 14.93 5.42
C LEU A 67 -30.50 15.79 4.26
N MET A 68 -29.55 16.34 3.51
CA MET A 68 -29.80 17.12 2.29
C MET A 68 -29.04 16.48 1.13
N ILE A 69 -29.78 16.12 0.06
CA ILE A 69 -29.20 15.59 -1.19
C ILE A 69 -29.02 16.75 -2.15
N THR A 70 -27.78 16.93 -2.62
CA THR A 70 -27.42 18.05 -3.51
C THR A 70 -27.59 17.71 -4.99
N GLU A 71 -27.46 16.43 -5.33
CA GLU A 71 -27.49 15.93 -6.73
C GLU A 71 -28.85 16.07 -7.39
N ASN A 72 -29.96 15.87 -6.64
CA ASN A 72 -31.34 15.95 -7.12
C ASN A 72 -32.06 17.15 -6.48
N SER A 73 -31.72 18.37 -6.87
CA SER A 73 -32.41 19.55 -6.36
C SER A 73 -33.67 19.86 -7.17
N GLN A 74 -34.74 20.27 -6.48
CA GLN A 74 -35.97 20.74 -7.12
C GLN A 74 -35.86 22.21 -7.54
N TYR A 75 -36.33 22.49 -8.77
CA TYR A 75 -36.54 23.88 -9.20
C TYR A 75 -37.84 24.41 -8.59
N THR A 76 -37.72 25.43 -7.79
CA THR A 76 -38.88 26.19 -7.29
C THR A 76 -38.83 27.59 -7.87
N PRO A 77 -39.94 28.37 -7.82
CA PRO A 77 -39.92 29.75 -8.25
C PRO A 77 -38.88 30.61 -7.54
N PHE A 78 -38.37 30.17 -6.39
CA PHE A 78 -37.37 30.87 -5.56
C PHE A 78 -35.95 30.31 -5.75
N GLY A 79 -35.74 29.37 -6.66
CA GLY A 79 -34.43 28.78 -6.91
C GLY A 79 -34.37 27.26 -6.71
N ARG A 80 -33.17 26.70 -6.77
CA ARG A 80 -32.93 25.27 -6.52
C ARG A 80 -32.99 24.97 -5.01
N VAL A 81 -33.89 24.09 -4.60
CA VAL A 81 -33.99 23.62 -3.22
C VAL A 81 -33.54 22.15 -3.17
N PRO A 82 -32.53 21.80 -2.34
CA PRO A 82 -32.11 20.42 -2.17
C PRO A 82 -33.23 19.60 -1.53
N MET A 83 -33.34 18.32 -1.92
CA MET A 83 -34.21 17.39 -1.23
C MET A 83 -33.65 17.13 0.16
N GLN A 84 -34.50 17.32 1.17
CA GLN A 84 -34.07 17.22 2.56
C GLN A 84 -35.11 16.51 3.40
N ARG A 85 -34.64 15.75 4.40
CA ARG A 85 -35.49 15.12 5.40
C ARG A 85 -34.77 14.99 6.73
N LEU A 86 -35.55 14.97 7.80
CA LEU A 86 -35.07 14.78 9.15
C LEU A 86 -35.03 13.26 9.44
N PHE A 87 -33.90 12.78 9.90
CA PHE A 87 -33.66 11.42 10.34
C PHE A 87 -33.32 11.40 11.82
N THR A 88 -33.51 10.26 12.47
CA THR A 88 -33.16 10.03 13.87
C THR A 88 -32.02 9.03 13.95
N VAL A 89 -30.98 9.31 14.72
CA VAL A 89 -29.88 8.38 14.97
C VAL A 89 -30.38 7.21 15.81
N SER A 90 -30.32 5.99 15.27
CA SER A 90 -30.75 4.77 15.98
C SER A 90 -29.59 4.08 16.68
N GLU A 91 -28.38 4.08 16.07
CA GLU A 91 -27.21 3.41 16.60
C GLU A 91 -25.93 4.08 16.06
N LEU A 92 -24.79 3.80 16.71
CA LEU A 92 -23.45 4.21 16.24
C LEU A 92 -22.65 2.96 15.89
N TYR A 93 -21.97 2.97 14.73
CA TYR A 93 -21.00 1.93 14.39
C TYR A 93 -19.57 2.45 14.53
N TYR A 94 -18.67 1.54 14.83
CA TYR A 94 -17.25 1.85 15.04
C TYR A 94 -16.43 1.28 13.89
N ASP A 95 -15.54 2.11 13.33
CA ASP A 95 -14.60 1.71 12.30
C ASP A 95 -13.25 2.39 12.52
N TYR A 96 -12.17 1.60 12.44
CA TYR A 96 -10.80 2.13 12.53
C TYR A 96 -10.39 2.93 11.30
N GLY A 97 -11.07 2.72 10.15
CA GLY A 97 -10.83 3.43 8.90
C GLY A 97 -11.42 4.84 8.88
N GLU A 98 -11.52 5.40 7.69
CA GLU A 98 -12.07 6.74 7.48
C GLU A 98 -13.60 6.71 7.28
N ALA A 99 -14.19 5.55 6.97
CA ALA A 99 -15.59 5.41 6.60
C ALA A 99 -16.54 5.95 7.70
N SER A 100 -16.25 5.68 8.97
CA SER A 100 -17.04 6.20 10.10
C SER A 100 -17.05 7.73 10.22
N GLY A 101 -16.18 8.42 9.48
CA GLY A 101 -16.14 9.88 9.44
C GLY A 101 -17.07 10.53 8.40
N TYR A 102 -17.60 9.74 7.44
CA TYR A 102 -18.44 10.28 6.37
C TYR A 102 -19.55 9.35 5.85
N GLU A 103 -19.52 8.05 6.13
CA GLU A 103 -20.56 7.10 5.71
C GLU A 103 -21.61 6.94 6.81
N VAL A 104 -22.87 6.86 6.41
CA VAL A 104 -24.01 6.53 7.28
C VAL A 104 -24.93 5.53 6.57
N PHE A 105 -25.63 4.72 7.36
CA PHE A 105 -26.51 3.68 6.84
C PHE A 105 -27.95 3.99 7.20
N ALA A 106 -28.88 3.69 6.27
CA ALA A 106 -30.31 3.85 6.46
C ALA A 106 -31.06 2.74 5.74
N ASN A 107 -32.36 2.60 6.03
CA ASN A 107 -33.21 1.70 5.27
C ASN A 107 -33.29 2.13 3.80
N LEU A 108 -33.05 1.19 2.86
CA LEU A 108 -33.04 1.46 1.41
C LEU A 108 -34.33 2.13 0.94
N ALA A 109 -35.51 1.68 1.47
CA ALA A 109 -36.79 2.24 1.08
C ALA A 109 -36.95 3.71 1.53
N ASP A 110 -36.36 4.09 2.67
CA ASP A 110 -36.44 5.47 3.19
C ASP A 110 -35.54 6.42 2.40
N ILE A 111 -34.34 5.94 2.01
CA ILE A 111 -33.47 6.70 1.09
C ILE A 111 -34.09 6.79 -0.30
N GLY A 112 -34.70 5.71 -0.80
CA GLY A 112 -35.46 5.73 -2.06
C GLY A 112 -36.59 6.78 -2.05
N ARG A 113 -37.33 6.87 -0.95
CA ARG A 113 -38.35 7.93 -0.76
C ARG A 113 -37.78 9.34 -0.73
N LEU A 114 -36.61 9.52 -0.07
CA LEU A 114 -35.94 10.81 -0.04
C LEU A 114 -35.47 11.21 -1.44
N MET A 115 -34.99 10.24 -2.23
CA MET A 115 -34.50 10.46 -3.60
C MET A 115 -35.62 10.43 -4.65
N ARG A 116 -36.87 10.06 -4.26
CA ARG A 116 -38.00 9.87 -5.17
C ARG A 116 -37.75 8.78 -6.23
N ILE A 117 -37.02 7.76 -5.85
CA ILE A 117 -36.85 6.54 -6.63
C ILE A 117 -38.08 5.67 -6.45
N GLN A 118 -38.54 4.96 -7.49
CA GLN A 118 -39.72 4.11 -7.39
C GLN A 118 -39.48 2.92 -6.46
N PRO A 119 -40.52 2.43 -5.76
CA PRO A 119 -40.38 1.25 -4.91
C PRO A 119 -39.86 0.05 -5.70
N GLY A 120 -38.81 -0.58 -5.21
CA GLY A 120 -38.16 -1.72 -5.87
C GLY A 120 -37.02 -1.36 -6.81
N GLU A 121 -36.79 -0.07 -7.05
CA GLU A 121 -35.61 0.41 -7.78
C GLU A 121 -34.49 0.89 -6.84
N ALA A 122 -33.25 0.78 -7.28
CA ALA A 122 -32.08 1.28 -6.60
C ALA A 122 -31.16 2.01 -7.59
N GLN A 123 -30.26 2.86 -7.08
CA GLN A 123 -29.27 3.55 -7.93
C GLN A 123 -28.26 2.59 -8.55
N GLY A 124 -28.00 1.45 -7.91
CA GLY A 124 -27.03 0.46 -8.36
C GLY A 124 -26.80 -0.62 -7.30
N TYR A 125 -25.88 -1.49 -7.61
CA TYR A 125 -25.45 -2.57 -6.74
C TYR A 125 -24.04 -2.29 -6.25
N ARG A 126 -23.77 -2.54 -4.96
CA ARG A 126 -22.42 -2.52 -4.39
C ARG A 126 -21.92 -3.96 -4.38
N LEU A 127 -20.77 -4.19 -5.02
CA LEU A 127 -20.15 -5.51 -5.09
C LEU A 127 -18.96 -5.54 -4.14
N PHE A 128 -18.91 -6.57 -3.30
CA PHE A 128 -17.76 -6.89 -2.46
C PHE A 128 -17.02 -8.06 -3.10
N LEU A 129 -15.73 -7.94 -3.27
CA LEU A 129 -14.87 -8.94 -3.90
C LEU A 129 -14.00 -9.58 -2.83
N ASP A 130 -13.73 -10.89 -2.95
CA ASP A 130 -12.79 -11.59 -2.08
C ASP A 130 -11.38 -10.99 -2.18
N ASP A 131 -10.98 -10.60 -3.40
CA ASP A 131 -9.78 -9.79 -3.65
C ASP A 131 -10.19 -8.47 -4.31
N PRO A 132 -10.15 -7.33 -3.58
CA PRO A 132 -10.53 -6.03 -4.12
C PRO A 132 -9.70 -5.56 -5.32
N PHE A 133 -8.52 -6.15 -5.57
CA PHE A 133 -7.67 -5.79 -6.70
C PHE A 133 -8.04 -6.50 -8.01
N GLN A 134 -8.85 -7.56 -7.97
CA GLN A 134 -9.34 -8.28 -9.17
C GLN A 134 -10.43 -7.53 -9.96
N ILE A 135 -10.71 -6.30 -9.59
CA ILE A 135 -11.72 -5.44 -10.23
C ILE A 135 -11.49 -5.24 -11.74
N THR A 136 -10.28 -5.47 -12.23
CA THR A 136 -9.94 -5.36 -13.67
C THR A 136 -10.67 -6.36 -14.54
N GLU A 137 -11.16 -7.46 -14.00
CA GLU A 137 -11.89 -8.50 -14.73
C GLU A 137 -13.39 -8.22 -14.82
N LEU A 138 -13.94 -7.39 -13.92
CA LEU A 138 -15.37 -7.09 -13.86
C LEU A 138 -15.97 -6.53 -15.15
N PRO A 139 -15.32 -5.62 -15.91
CA PRO A 139 -15.87 -5.10 -17.15
C PRO A 139 -16.16 -6.19 -18.20
N THR A 140 -15.51 -7.35 -18.08
CA THR A 140 -15.75 -8.50 -18.96
C THR A 140 -17.12 -9.13 -18.71
N TYR A 141 -17.59 -9.10 -17.45
CA TYR A 141 -18.88 -9.67 -17.05
C TYR A 141 -20.03 -8.68 -17.17
N PHE A 142 -19.78 -7.38 -17.00
CA PHE A 142 -20.79 -6.31 -16.97
C PHE A 142 -20.59 -5.30 -18.11
N LYS A 143 -20.67 -5.76 -19.35
CA LYS A 143 -20.34 -4.95 -20.55
C LYS A 143 -21.22 -3.72 -20.77
N GLU A 144 -22.47 -3.73 -20.29
CA GLU A 144 -23.44 -2.64 -20.47
C GLU A 144 -23.63 -1.78 -19.22
N SER A 145 -22.96 -2.09 -18.14
CA SER A 145 -23.13 -1.39 -16.86
C SER A 145 -22.02 -0.37 -16.63
N HIS A 146 -22.40 0.76 -16.04
CA HIS A 146 -21.42 1.74 -15.57
C HIS A 146 -20.81 1.25 -14.24
N ILE A 147 -19.56 0.85 -14.28
CA ILE A 147 -18.84 0.38 -13.08
C ILE A 147 -18.06 1.53 -12.48
N THR A 148 -18.34 1.86 -11.25
CA THR A 148 -17.55 2.81 -10.46
C THR A 148 -16.53 2.04 -9.63
N ASP A 149 -15.27 2.17 -10.01
CA ASP A 149 -14.14 1.53 -9.33
C ASP A 149 -13.74 2.37 -8.10
N TRP A 150 -13.60 1.72 -6.95
CA TRP A 150 -13.11 2.34 -5.71
C TRP A 150 -11.73 2.98 -5.86
N ARG A 151 -10.89 2.45 -6.76
CA ARG A 151 -9.56 3.02 -7.08
C ARG A 151 -9.65 4.40 -7.74
N VAL A 152 -10.75 4.70 -8.44
CA VAL A 152 -10.96 6.02 -9.04
C VAL A 152 -11.24 7.06 -7.95
N GLN A 153 -12.01 6.70 -6.94
CA GLN A 153 -12.30 7.60 -5.80
C GLN A 153 -11.05 7.89 -4.94
N LYS A 154 -10.16 6.90 -4.82
CA LYS A 154 -8.89 7.01 -4.08
C LYS A 154 -7.67 7.17 -5.01
N GLY A 155 -7.91 7.63 -6.24
CA GLY A 155 -6.88 7.69 -7.30
C GLY A 155 -5.64 8.49 -6.91
N GLU A 156 -5.81 9.63 -6.26
CA GLU A 156 -4.71 10.46 -5.77
C GLU A 156 -3.84 9.71 -4.74
N PHE A 157 -4.49 8.98 -3.82
CA PHE A 157 -3.78 8.15 -2.84
C PHE A 157 -2.95 7.06 -3.51
N PHE A 158 -3.55 6.31 -4.48
CA PHE A 158 -2.81 5.27 -5.21
C PHE A 158 -1.69 5.83 -6.06
N GLN A 159 -1.89 7.01 -6.65
CA GLN A 159 -0.84 7.70 -7.38
C GLN A 159 0.31 8.10 -6.45
N ALA A 160 0.01 8.62 -5.26
CA ALA A 160 1.02 8.95 -4.26
C ALA A 160 1.81 7.73 -3.81
N VAL A 161 1.14 6.61 -3.48
CA VAL A 161 1.79 5.34 -3.11
C VAL A 161 2.66 4.79 -4.25
N ARG A 162 2.20 4.88 -5.49
CA ARG A 162 3.00 4.46 -6.67
C ARG A 162 4.24 5.34 -6.84
N MET A 163 4.09 6.63 -6.66
CA MET A 163 5.20 7.58 -6.74
C MET A 163 6.23 7.32 -5.63
N GLU A 164 5.77 7.06 -4.41
CA GLU A 164 6.62 6.68 -3.28
C GLU A 164 7.39 5.39 -3.56
N LYS A 165 6.73 4.33 -4.04
CA LYS A 165 7.39 3.08 -4.45
C LYS A 165 8.45 3.30 -5.53
N ASN A 166 8.17 4.13 -6.52
CA ASN A 166 9.12 4.46 -7.58
C ASN A 166 10.33 5.22 -7.03
N MET A 167 10.12 6.18 -6.15
CA MET A 167 11.21 6.92 -5.48
C MET A 167 12.05 6.00 -4.61
N MET A 168 11.43 5.12 -3.82
CA MET A 168 12.16 4.11 -3.04
C MET A 168 12.97 3.16 -3.94
N GLY A 169 12.38 2.70 -5.04
CA GLY A 169 13.07 1.88 -6.03
C GLY A 169 14.30 2.59 -6.62
N LEU A 170 14.18 3.88 -6.92
CA LEU A 170 15.30 4.69 -7.42
C LEU A 170 16.41 4.85 -6.36
N LEU A 171 16.04 5.12 -5.11
CA LEU A 171 17.03 5.22 -4.02
C LEU A 171 17.77 3.89 -3.80
N ILE A 172 17.05 2.77 -3.79
CA ILE A 172 17.65 1.44 -3.67
C ILE A 172 18.59 1.17 -4.85
N SER A 173 18.18 1.50 -6.07
CA SER A 173 19.02 1.33 -7.27
C SER A 173 20.31 2.14 -7.19
N LEU A 174 20.26 3.36 -6.67
CA LEU A 174 21.41 4.21 -6.46
C LEU A 174 22.39 3.60 -5.43
N ILE A 175 21.86 3.07 -4.32
CA ILE A 175 22.66 2.37 -3.31
C ILE A 175 23.37 1.15 -3.92
N ILE A 176 22.66 0.38 -4.75
CA ILE A 176 23.21 -0.77 -5.47
C ILE A 176 24.35 -0.33 -6.39
N VAL A 177 24.18 0.74 -7.16
CA VAL A 177 25.21 1.28 -8.05
C VAL A 177 26.46 1.68 -7.26
N VAL A 178 26.29 2.34 -6.12
CA VAL A 178 27.41 2.71 -5.23
C VAL A 178 28.12 1.46 -4.68
N ALA A 179 27.35 0.44 -4.27
CA ALA A 179 27.91 -0.82 -3.78
C ALA A 179 28.71 -1.55 -4.86
N ILE A 180 28.17 -1.65 -6.08
CA ILE A 180 28.89 -2.22 -7.24
C ILE A 180 30.18 -1.45 -7.50
N SER A 181 30.13 -0.12 -7.51
CA SER A 181 31.29 0.75 -7.71
C SER A 181 32.37 0.51 -6.67
N ASN A 182 31.98 0.36 -5.39
CA ASN A 182 32.93 0.05 -4.31
C ASN A 182 33.59 -1.32 -4.49
N ILE A 183 32.82 -2.37 -4.88
CA ILE A 183 33.39 -3.70 -5.15
C ILE A 183 34.39 -3.64 -6.29
N VAL A 184 34.02 -3.00 -7.40
CA VAL A 184 34.91 -2.87 -8.59
C VAL A 184 36.19 -2.11 -8.24
N THR A 185 36.07 -1.00 -7.51
CA THR A 185 37.22 -0.17 -7.12
C THR A 185 38.13 -0.91 -6.16
N SER A 186 37.60 -1.53 -5.11
CA SER A 186 38.39 -2.27 -4.11
C SER A 186 39.11 -3.45 -4.72
N LEU A 187 38.45 -4.26 -5.55
CA LEU A 187 39.10 -5.37 -6.24
C LEU A 187 40.12 -4.89 -7.29
N SER A 188 39.82 -3.79 -7.98
CA SER A 188 40.80 -3.22 -8.95
C SER A 188 42.07 -2.71 -8.26
N LEU A 189 41.94 -2.07 -7.09
CA LEU A 189 43.09 -1.64 -6.30
C LEU A 189 43.89 -2.83 -5.81
N MET A 190 43.23 -3.86 -5.30
CA MET A 190 43.87 -5.10 -4.88
C MET A 190 44.64 -5.77 -6.04
N VAL A 191 44.07 -5.76 -7.26
CA VAL A 191 44.78 -6.28 -8.45
C VAL A 191 46.08 -5.48 -8.72
N VAL A 192 46.04 -4.14 -8.56
CA VAL A 192 47.22 -3.29 -8.74
C VAL A 192 48.26 -3.61 -7.67
N ASP A 193 47.88 -3.70 -6.42
CA ASP A 193 48.77 -3.99 -5.29
C ASP A 193 49.44 -5.39 -5.42
N LYS A 194 48.76 -6.34 -6.04
CA LYS A 194 49.22 -7.72 -6.20
C LYS A 194 49.80 -8.02 -7.58
N GLN A 195 50.08 -7.00 -8.41
CA GLN A 195 50.58 -7.21 -9.78
C GLN A 195 51.92 -7.98 -9.82
N GLY A 196 52.87 -7.70 -8.92
CA GLY A 196 54.15 -8.41 -8.84
C GLY A 196 53.94 -9.89 -8.49
N GLU A 197 53.12 -10.20 -7.47
CA GLU A 197 52.83 -11.57 -7.07
C GLU A 197 52.11 -12.36 -8.21
N ILE A 198 51.18 -11.71 -8.91
CA ILE A 198 50.51 -12.31 -10.07
C ILE A 198 51.51 -12.62 -11.20
N ALA A 199 52.46 -11.69 -11.46
CA ALA A 199 53.50 -11.86 -12.46
C ALA A 199 54.40 -13.07 -12.13
N ILE A 200 54.83 -13.20 -10.87
CA ILE A 200 55.62 -14.35 -10.38
C ILE A 200 54.87 -15.65 -10.57
N LEU A 201 53.59 -15.73 -10.20
CA LEU A 201 52.77 -16.91 -10.39
C LEU A 201 52.62 -17.28 -11.87
N GLN A 202 52.48 -16.32 -12.76
CA GLN A 202 52.41 -16.56 -14.20
C GLN A 202 53.73 -17.07 -14.78
N THR A 203 54.90 -16.61 -14.27
CA THR A 203 56.18 -17.17 -14.69
C THR A 203 56.42 -18.59 -14.20
N GLN A 204 55.76 -18.99 -13.09
CA GLN A 204 55.73 -20.36 -12.57
C GLN A 204 54.74 -21.27 -13.31
N GLY A 205 54.02 -20.77 -14.32
CA GLY A 205 53.12 -21.56 -15.17
C GLY A 205 51.64 -21.45 -14.84
N VAL A 206 51.23 -20.56 -13.92
CA VAL A 206 49.81 -20.30 -13.66
C VAL A 206 49.20 -19.62 -14.89
N THR A 207 48.12 -20.19 -15.40
CA THR A 207 47.44 -19.67 -16.59
C THR A 207 46.57 -18.46 -16.27
N LYS A 208 46.33 -17.59 -17.27
CA LYS A 208 45.45 -16.42 -17.16
C LYS A 208 44.03 -16.79 -16.68
N SER A 209 43.56 -17.99 -17.05
CA SER A 209 42.25 -18.49 -16.61
C SER A 209 42.23 -18.79 -15.11
N GLN A 210 43.32 -19.37 -14.59
CA GLN A 210 43.45 -19.66 -13.15
C GLN A 210 43.52 -18.38 -12.33
N VAL A 211 44.32 -17.38 -12.78
CA VAL A 211 44.34 -16.06 -12.14
C VAL A 211 42.97 -15.44 -12.09
N ARG A 212 42.23 -15.43 -13.19
CA ARG A 212 40.87 -14.94 -13.23
C ARG A 212 39.95 -15.65 -12.23
N SER A 213 40.02 -17.00 -12.16
CA SER A 213 39.22 -17.79 -11.22
C SER A 213 39.53 -17.45 -9.77
N ILE A 214 40.78 -17.20 -9.39
CA ILE A 214 41.16 -16.80 -8.03
C ILE A 214 40.40 -15.53 -7.63
N PHE A 215 40.41 -14.48 -8.47
CA PHE A 215 39.72 -13.22 -8.17
C PHE A 215 38.19 -13.37 -8.17
N ILE A 216 37.65 -14.23 -9.03
CA ILE A 216 36.20 -14.51 -9.02
C ILE A 216 35.80 -15.22 -7.72
N TYR A 217 36.54 -16.25 -7.28
CA TYR A 217 36.27 -16.93 -6.00
C TYR A 217 36.42 -15.99 -4.82
N GLN A 218 37.41 -15.12 -4.82
CA GLN A 218 37.60 -14.11 -3.78
C GLN A 218 36.42 -13.15 -3.70
N GLY A 219 35.97 -12.58 -4.83
CA GLY A 219 34.82 -11.70 -4.88
C GLY A 219 33.52 -12.40 -4.49
N LEU A 220 33.36 -13.65 -4.92
CA LEU A 220 32.19 -14.47 -4.53
C LEU A 220 32.18 -14.72 -3.01
N LEU A 221 33.33 -15.03 -2.40
CA LEU A 221 33.46 -15.28 -0.96
C LEU A 221 33.11 -14.02 -0.16
N VAL A 222 33.67 -12.87 -0.54
CA VAL A 222 33.36 -11.57 0.09
C VAL A 222 31.87 -11.23 -0.09
N GLY A 223 31.33 -11.45 -1.29
CA GLY A 223 29.92 -11.25 -1.59
C GLY A 223 29.01 -12.15 -0.76
N LEU A 224 29.38 -13.42 -0.58
CA LEU A 224 28.60 -14.38 0.22
C LEU A 224 28.59 -13.95 1.69
N VAL A 225 29.74 -13.64 2.28
CA VAL A 225 29.83 -13.18 3.67
C VAL A 225 29.05 -11.90 3.87
N GLY A 226 29.21 -10.91 2.98
CA GLY A 226 28.49 -9.64 3.03
C GLY A 226 26.97 -9.83 2.89
N THR A 227 26.52 -10.68 1.98
CA THR A 227 25.10 -10.99 1.79
C THR A 227 24.48 -11.68 3.00
N LEU A 228 25.20 -12.63 3.62
CA LEU A 228 24.72 -13.30 4.84
C LEU A 228 24.59 -12.32 6.00
N ILE A 229 25.59 -11.50 6.24
CA ILE A 229 25.55 -10.47 7.28
C ILE A 229 24.41 -9.49 7.01
N GLY A 230 24.28 -9.01 5.78
CA GLY A 230 23.21 -8.10 5.36
C GLY A 230 21.82 -8.70 5.53
N ALA A 231 21.63 -9.97 5.16
CA ALA A 231 20.37 -10.67 5.33
C ALA A 231 19.99 -10.85 6.81
N VAL A 232 20.95 -11.26 7.65
CA VAL A 232 20.71 -11.41 9.09
C VAL A 232 20.35 -10.08 9.73
N LEU A 233 21.11 -9.02 9.45
CA LEU A 233 20.82 -7.68 9.99
C LEU A 233 19.47 -7.15 9.47
N GLY A 234 19.17 -7.33 8.19
CA GLY A 234 17.90 -6.91 7.62
C GLY A 234 16.70 -7.59 8.27
N VAL A 235 16.76 -8.92 8.46
CA VAL A 235 15.72 -9.68 9.15
C VAL A 235 15.58 -9.25 10.60
N LEU A 236 16.69 -9.07 11.33
CA LEU A 236 16.67 -8.61 12.73
C LEU A 236 16.04 -7.23 12.87
N ILE A 237 16.37 -6.29 11.99
CA ILE A 237 15.77 -4.94 12.00
C ILE A 237 14.28 -5.02 11.70
N THR A 238 13.87 -5.81 10.71
CA THR A 238 12.45 -5.97 10.34
C THR A 238 11.63 -6.58 11.48
N LEU A 239 12.15 -7.60 12.17
CA LEU A 239 11.49 -8.22 13.33
C LEU A 239 11.29 -7.24 14.51
N ASN A 240 12.22 -6.30 14.68
CA ASN A 240 12.16 -5.31 15.75
C ASN A 240 11.60 -3.94 15.30
N LEU A 241 11.11 -3.84 14.07
CA LEU A 241 10.67 -2.56 13.50
C LEU A 241 9.55 -1.91 14.33
N GLY A 242 8.61 -2.71 14.84
CA GLY A 242 7.54 -2.22 15.72
C GLY A 242 8.07 -1.59 17.01
N ALA A 243 9.07 -2.21 17.65
CA ALA A 243 9.70 -1.67 18.85
C ALA A 243 10.51 -0.40 18.57
N ILE A 244 11.19 -0.36 17.43
CA ILE A 244 11.96 0.82 16.99
C ILE A 244 11.02 2.00 16.71
N LEU A 245 9.92 1.76 16.00
CA LEU A 245 8.93 2.80 15.69
C LEU A 245 8.22 3.33 16.93
N SER A 246 7.83 2.45 17.86
CA SER A 246 7.18 2.87 19.11
C SER A 246 8.11 3.69 20.00
N ALA A 247 9.42 3.45 19.96
CA ALA A 247 10.41 4.26 20.68
C ALA A 247 10.57 5.66 20.07
N VAL A 248 10.40 5.81 18.74
CA VAL A 248 10.53 7.10 18.04
C VAL A 248 9.22 7.88 18.06
N ASN A 249 8.09 7.20 17.93
CA ASN A 249 6.76 7.81 17.91
C ASN A 249 5.76 6.94 18.70
N PRO A 250 5.59 7.18 20.01
CA PRO A 250 4.71 6.39 20.88
C PRO A 250 3.24 6.38 20.46
N ASN A 251 2.78 7.42 19.74
CA ASN A 251 1.42 7.57 19.23
C ASN A 251 1.32 7.22 17.73
N GLY A 252 2.37 6.61 17.17
CA GLY A 252 2.43 6.25 15.75
C GLY A 252 1.50 5.09 15.38
N VAL A 253 1.19 5.01 14.10
CA VAL A 253 0.38 3.92 13.54
C VAL A 253 1.14 2.60 13.65
N PHE A 254 0.47 1.55 14.13
CA PHE A 254 1.01 0.19 14.11
C PHE A 254 1.14 -0.26 12.64
N LEU A 255 2.37 -0.52 12.20
CA LEU A 255 2.64 -1.08 10.88
C LEU A 255 2.77 -2.60 11.01
N PRO A 256 1.87 -3.38 10.42
CA PRO A 256 2.02 -4.82 10.39
C PRO A 256 3.24 -5.17 9.53
N THR A 257 4.24 -5.80 10.14
CA THR A 257 5.43 -6.28 9.45
C THR A 257 5.31 -7.78 9.24
N SER A 258 5.22 -8.21 8.00
CA SER A 258 5.30 -9.63 7.61
C SER A 258 6.61 -9.87 6.87
N ILE A 259 7.35 -10.89 7.28
CA ILE A 259 8.54 -11.34 6.56
C ILE A 259 8.13 -12.50 5.67
N GLU A 260 8.19 -12.30 4.38
CA GLU A 260 8.00 -13.38 3.40
C GLU A 260 9.35 -14.04 3.09
N PRO A 261 9.54 -15.32 3.46
CA PRO A 261 10.81 -16.03 3.23
C PRO A 261 11.25 -16.04 1.77
N VAL A 262 10.29 -16.09 0.86
CA VAL A 262 10.55 -16.10 -0.60
C VAL A 262 11.22 -14.78 -1.03
N GLN A 263 10.76 -13.65 -0.52
CA GLN A 263 11.37 -12.33 -0.83
C GLN A 263 12.81 -12.26 -0.32
N VAL A 264 13.07 -12.75 0.88
CA VAL A 264 14.43 -12.79 1.46
C VAL A 264 15.37 -13.63 0.58
N ILE A 265 14.93 -14.82 0.13
CA ILE A 265 15.70 -15.69 -0.76
C ILE A 265 15.99 -15.01 -2.10
N ILE A 266 15.00 -14.31 -2.68
CA ILE A 266 15.19 -13.57 -3.94
C ILE A 266 16.24 -12.47 -3.77
N VAL A 267 16.18 -11.71 -2.67
CA VAL A 267 17.16 -10.64 -2.39
C VAL A 267 18.58 -11.21 -2.22
N ILE A 268 18.72 -12.33 -1.48
CA ILE A 268 20.01 -13.03 -1.33
C ILE A 268 20.55 -13.47 -2.68
N ALA A 269 19.74 -14.15 -3.49
CA ALA A 269 20.14 -14.63 -4.81
C ALA A 269 20.55 -13.48 -5.74
N PHE A 270 19.79 -12.39 -5.74
CA PHE A 270 20.09 -11.20 -6.52
C PHE A 270 21.37 -10.49 -6.07
N SER A 271 21.60 -10.40 -4.75
CA SER A 271 22.84 -9.82 -4.19
C SER A 271 24.09 -10.62 -4.58
N LEU A 272 24.00 -11.97 -4.53
CA LEU A 272 25.10 -12.85 -4.96
C LEU A 272 25.36 -12.73 -6.47
N LEU A 273 24.33 -12.64 -7.28
CA LEU A 273 24.44 -12.43 -8.72
C LEU A 273 25.14 -11.08 -9.02
N LEU A 274 24.73 -10.00 -8.37
CA LEU A 274 25.36 -8.69 -8.53
C LEU A 274 26.82 -8.70 -8.09
N SER A 275 27.14 -9.34 -6.98
CA SER A 275 28.53 -9.50 -6.51
C SER A 275 29.39 -10.23 -7.54
N LEU A 276 28.87 -11.34 -8.10
CA LEU A 276 29.55 -12.10 -9.15
C LEU A 276 29.80 -11.22 -10.39
N LEU A 277 28.76 -10.54 -10.89
CA LEU A 277 28.87 -9.66 -12.06
C LEU A 277 29.90 -8.53 -11.84
N SER A 278 29.89 -7.92 -10.66
CA SER A 278 30.82 -6.83 -10.30
C SER A 278 32.29 -7.29 -10.25
N THR A 279 32.51 -8.57 -9.97
CA THR A 279 33.85 -9.16 -9.87
C THR A 279 34.45 -9.50 -11.23
N ILE A 280 33.65 -9.70 -12.28
CA ILE A 280 34.10 -10.12 -13.61
C ILE A 280 35.11 -9.14 -14.19
N TYR A 281 34.84 -7.82 -14.12
CA TYR A 281 35.72 -6.80 -14.70
C TYR A 281 37.10 -6.75 -14.03
N PRO A 282 37.25 -6.65 -12.69
CA PRO A 282 38.54 -6.69 -12.02
C PRO A 282 39.28 -8.00 -12.27
N ALA A 283 38.61 -9.15 -12.24
CA ALA A 283 39.21 -10.45 -12.50
C ALA A 283 39.80 -10.56 -13.91
N TYR A 284 39.07 -10.02 -14.91
CA TYR A 284 39.56 -9.97 -16.27
C TYR A 284 40.81 -9.07 -16.41
N ARG A 285 40.82 -7.93 -15.70
CA ARG A 285 41.95 -7.01 -15.65
C ARG A 285 43.19 -7.65 -15.00
N ALA A 286 43.01 -8.40 -13.89
CA ALA A 286 44.08 -9.16 -13.24
C ALA A 286 44.74 -10.19 -14.16
N ALA A 287 43.96 -10.89 -14.98
CA ALA A 287 44.46 -11.88 -15.93
C ALA A 287 45.27 -11.27 -17.10
N LYS A 288 45.15 -9.97 -17.37
CA LYS A 288 45.85 -9.25 -18.44
C LYS A 288 47.21 -8.67 -18.01
N VAL A 289 47.62 -8.82 -16.75
CA VAL A 289 48.94 -8.39 -16.28
C VAL A 289 50.01 -9.09 -17.08
N GLU A 290 50.93 -8.31 -17.69
CA GLU A 290 52.07 -8.85 -18.44
C GLU A 290 53.27 -9.01 -17.49
N PRO A 291 53.79 -10.26 -17.29
CA PRO A 291 54.87 -10.53 -16.34
C PRO A 291 56.13 -9.69 -16.61
N ALA A 292 56.46 -9.51 -17.89
CA ALA A 292 57.66 -8.76 -18.29
C ALA A 292 57.57 -7.26 -17.95
N ALA A 293 56.39 -6.67 -18.00
CA ALA A 293 56.19 -5.26 -17.65
C ALA A 293 56.15 -5.06 -16.13
N ALA A 294 55.47 -5.97 -15.40
CA ALA A 294 55.31 -5.88 -13.94
C ALA A 294 56.67 -6.03 -13.19
N LEU A 295 57.53 -6.94 -13.63
CA LEU A 295 58.83 -7.18 -13.02
C LEU A 295 59.92 -6.14 -13.39
N ARG A 296 59.66 -5.27 -14.37
CA ARG A 296 60.64 -4.21 -14.78
C ARG A 296 60.51 -2.94 -13.92
N TYR A 297 59.40 -2.73 -13.24
CA TYR A 297 59.11 -1.52 -12.46
C TYR A 297 59.28 -1.71 -10.95
N GLU A 298 59.70 -2.89 -10.48
CA GLU A 298 60.28 -3.10 -9.15
C GLU A 298 61.81 -2.91 -9.21
#